data_f9bc50cf2ec187b749d251298958c388
#
_entry.id   f9bc50cf2ec187b749d251298958c388
#
_cell.length_a   1.000
_cell.length_b   1.000
_cell.length_c   1.000
_cell.angle_alpha   90.00
_cell.angle_beta   90.00
_cell.angle_gamma   90.00
#
_symmetry.space_group_name_H-M   'P 1'
#
loop_
_entity.id
_entity.type
_entity.pdbx_description
1 polymer ?
#
loop_
_entity_poly.entity_id
_entity_poly.type
_entity_poly.pdbx_seq_one_letter_code
_entity_poly.pdbx_strand_id
1 'polypeptide(L)'
;KTIYQNISEGYDVFNVGKLEVQSRAYVARFGFTGDDQEKLVGHCSGGMRNRVQMAKMLRRGGNLVILDEPTNDLDIPTLRLLEEALEALPGCGVVVSHDRYFLDRVATHILALDGVGSGRFFEGSYQAYAEKMRQERTDRGEDPDLPRGVHRRFA
;
A
#
# COMPACT_ATOMS: atom_id res chain seq x y z
N LYS A 1 -19.45 14.99 7.80
CA LYS A 1 -18.99 14.08 8.87
C LYS A 1 -17.57 14.44 9.25
N THR A 2 -17.21 14.31 10.53
CA THR A 2 -15.85 14.46 11.01
C THR A 2 -14.97 13.27 10.54
N ILE A 3 -13.65 13.40 10.66
CA ILE A 3 -12.73 12.29 10.39
C ILE A 3 -13.10 11.09 11.24
N TYR A 4 -13.28 11.30 12.55
CA TYR A 4 -13.71 10.24 13.48
C TYR A 4 -14.99 9.55 13.02
N GLN A 5 -16.04 10.33 12.77
CA GLN A 5 -17.33 9.78 12.33
C GLN A 5 -17.27 9.06 10.98
N ASN A 6 -16.35 9.47 10.12
CA ASN A 6 -16.17 8.87 8.79
C ASN A 6 -15.48 7.51 8.85
N ILE A 7 -14.48 7.40 9.74
CA ILE A 7 -13.71 6.15 9.92
C ILE A 7 -14.46 5.18 10.84
N SER A 8 -14.97 5.66 12.00
CA SER A 8 -15.63 4.80 12.99
C SER A 8 -17.04 4.38 12.58
N GLU A 9 -17.68 5.14 11.67
CA GLU A 9 -19.10 4.95 11.28
C GLU A 9 -20.06 4.97 12.47
N GLY A 10 -19.64 5.57 13.60
CA GLY A 10 -20.41 5.70 14.82
C GLY A 10 -20.16 4.59 15.85
N TYR A 11 -19.26 3.67 15.58
CA TYR A 11 -18.90 2.64 16.55
C TYR A 11 -17.73 3.11 17.44
N ASP A 12 -17.84 2.92 18.75
CA ASP A 12 -16.76 3.22 19.70
C ASP A 12 -15.68 2.13 19.69
N VAL A 13 -16.08 0.91 19.34
CA VAL A 13 -15.22 -0.26 19.24
C VAL A 13 -15.60 -1.03 17.97
N PHE A 14 -14.60 -1.56 17.25
CA PHE A 14 -14.83 -2.43 16.10
C PHE A 14 -13.66 -3.42 15.90
N ASN A 15 -13.89 -4.42 15.09
CA ASN A 15 -12.87 -5.39 14.76
C ASN A 15 -12.07 -4.96 13.52
N VAL A 16 -10.74 -5.13 13.59
CA VAL A 16 -9.82 -5.08 12.47
C VAL A 16 -9.18 -6.45 12.35
N GLY A 17 -9.61 -7.23 11.36
CA GLY A 17 -9.30 -8.66 11.32
C GLY A 17 -9.85 -9.38 12.56
N LYS A 18 -8.95 -9.98 13.34
CA LYS A 18 -9.29 -10.69 14.59
C LYS A 18 -9.15 -9.83 15.85
N LEU A 19 -8.70 -8.60 15.72
CA LEU A 19 -8.41 -7.71 16.84
C LEU A 19 -9.56 -6.74 17.07
N GLU A 20 -10.05 -6.68 18.31
CA GLU A 20 -10.97 -5.63 18.77
C GLU A 20 -10.17 -4.37 19.10
N VAL A 21 -10.57 -3.24 18.54
CA VAL A 21 -9.86 -1.96 18.70
C VAL A 21 -10.82 -0.81 19.04
N GLN A 22 -10.35 0.08 19.90
CA GLN A 22 -11.03 1.34 20.22
C GLN A 22 -10.95 2.28 19.00
N SER A 23 -12.09 2.81 18.56
CA SER A 23 -12.17 3.63 17.34
C SER A 23 -11.27 4.87 17.39
N ARG A 24 -11.20 5.57 18.52
CA ARG A 24 -10.35 6.77 18.64
C ARG A 24 -8.86 6.41 18.58
N ALA A 25 -8.46 5.31 19.21
CA ALA A 25 -7.08 4.82 19.14
C ALA A 25 -6.71 4.37 17.71
N TYR A 26 -7.64 3.71 17.02
CA TYR A 26 -7.45 3.33 15.62
C TYR A 26 -7.27 4.56 14.72
N VAL A 27 -8.15 5.56 14.84
CA VAL A 27 -8.05 6.81 14.06
C VAL A 27 -6.76 7.55 14.34
N ALA A 28 -6.28 7.54 15.60
CA ALA A 28 -5.00 8.16 15.98
C ALA A 28 -3.79 7.51 15.29
N ARG A 29 -3.83 6.20 15.01
CA ARG A 29 -2.76 5.47 14.28
C ARG A 29 -2.55 6.01 12.86
N PHE A 30 -3.58 6.61 12.25
CA PHE A 30 -3.50 7.26 10.93
C PHE A 30 -3.07 8.73 11.01
N GLY A 31 -2.50 9.16 12.15
CA GLY A 31 -2.00 10.51 12.35
C GLY A 31 -3.08 11.55 12.64
N PHE A 32 -4.29 11.11 13.01
CA PHE A 32 -5.38 12.01 13.43
C PHE A 32 -5.53 11.97 14.95
N THR A 33 -4.87 12.90 15.64
CA THR A 33 -4.87 12.99 17.11
C THR A 33 -5.63 14.21 17.59
N GLY A 34 -6.21 14.13 18.81
CA GLY A 34 -6.89 15.26 19.44
C GLY A 34 -7.96 15.87 18.53
N ASP A 35 -7.86 17.19 18.31
CA ASP A 35 -8.84 17.99 17.56
C ASP A 35 -8.91 17.62 16.06
N ASP A 36 -7.87 16.99 15.51
CA ASP A 36 -7.92 16.53 14.13
C ASP A 36 -9.03 15.52 13.88
N GLN A 37 -9.38 14.71 14.88
CA GLN A 37 -10.47 13.74 14.75
C GLN A 37 -11.84 14.40 14.56
N GLU A 38 -12.02 15.59 15.07
CA GLU A 38 -13.27 16.35 14.96
C GLU A 38 -13.34 17.23 13.70
N LYS A 39 -12.24 17.30 12.94
CA LYS A 39 -12.18 18.06 11.70
C LYS A 39 -13.08 17.44 10.63
N LEU A 40 -13.79 18.29 9.90
CA LEU A 40 -14.63 17.83 8.78
C LEU A 40 -13.75 17.32 7.62
N VAL A 41 -14.08 16.15 7.07
CA VAL A 41 -13.34 15.55 5.94
C VAL A 41 -13.31 16.47 4.73
N GLY A 42 -14.33 17.29 4.51
CA GLY A 42 -14.36 18.30 3.45
C GLY A 42 -13.26 19.37 3.55
N HIS A 43 -12.77 19.65 4.77
CA HIS A 43 -11.70 20.62 5.02
C HIS A 43 -10.29 19.97 5.07
N CYS A 44 -10.18 18.69 4.78
CA CYS A 44 -8.93 17.97 4.77
C CYS A 44 -8.12 18.22 3.49
N SER A 45 -6.79 18.18 3.62
CA SER A 45 -5.88 18.13 2.47
C SER A 45 -6.05 16.80 1.69
N GLY A 46 -5.48 16.73 0.48
CA GLY A 46 -5.46 15.49 -0.31
C GLY A 46 -4.88 14.31 0.46
N GLY A 47 -3.69 14.49 1.06
CA GLY A 47 -3.02 13.46 1.86
C GLY A 47 -3.85 13.03 3.09
N MET A 48 -4.50 13.98 3.79
CA MET A 48 -5.42 13.64 4.87
C MET A 48 -6.61 12.80 4.39
N ARG A 49 -7.20 13.15 3.24
CA ARG A 49 -8.31 12.38 2.66
C ARG A 49 -7.87 10.97 2.27
N ASN A 50 -6.67 10.82 1.70
CA ASN A 50 -6.11 9.51 1.37
C ASN A 50 -5.95 8.64 2.61
N ARG A 51 -5.41 9.19 3.72
CA ARG A 51 -5.31 8.47 5.00
C ARG A 51 -6.67 8.08 5.58
N VAL A 52 -7.69 8.94 5.46
CA VAL A 52 -9.06 8.60 5.87
C VAL A 52 -9.62 7.43 5.06
N GLN A 53 -9.43 7.43 3.73
CA GLN A 53 -9.90 6.34 2.88
C GLN A 53 -9.16 5.03 3.17
N MET A 54 -7.86 5.09 3.37
CA MET A 54 -7.06 3.95 3.78
C MET A 54 -7.54 3.35 5.10
N ALA A 55 -7.75 4.19 6.13
CA ALA A 55 -8.28 3.75 7.42
C ALA A 55 -9.62 3.05 7.28
N LYS A 56 -10.52 3.58 6.45
CA LYS A 56 -11.84 2.96 6.19
C LYS A 56 -11.72 1.62 5.47
N MET A 57 -10.85 1.56 4.48
CA MET A 57 -10.63 0.33 3.69
C MET A 57 -10.08 -0.79 4.58
N LEU A 58 -9.03 -0.50 5.36
CA LEU A 58 -8.41 -1.47 6.25
C LEU A 58 -9.36 -1.91 7.38
N ARG A 59 -10.18 -1.00 7.90
CA ARG A 59 -11.22 -1.36 8.89
C ARG A 59 -12.26 -2.30 8.32
N ARG A 60 -12.74 -2.05 7.09
CA ARG A 60 -13.77 -2.89 6.46
C ARG A 60 -13.24 -4.29 6.15
N GLY A 61 -11.94 -4.40 5.95
CA GLY A 61 -11.33 -5.64 5.54
C GLY A 61 -11.80 -6.11 4.15
N GLY A 62 -11.39 -7.32 3.79
CA GLY A 62 -11.74 -7.96 2.55
C GLY A 62 -10.85 -9.17 2.30
N ASN A 63 -11.25 -10.04 1.38
CA ASN A 63 -10.42 -11.16 0.93
C ASN A 63 -9.52 -10.79 -0.26
N LEU A 64 -9.77 -9.62 -0.88
CA LEU A 64 -8.95 -9.02 -1.93
C LEU A 64 -8.88 -7.51 -1.73
N VAL A 65 -7.65 -6.99 -1.64
CA VAL A 65 -7.37 -5.55 -1.57
C VAL A 65 -6.49 -5.17 -2.76
N ILE A 66 -6.88 -4.14 -3.49
CA ILE A 66 -6.11 -3.60 -4.62
C ILE A 66 -5.70 -2.18 -4.28
N LEU A 67 -4.41 -1.91 -4.32
CA LEU A 67 -3.80 -0.62 -4.01
C LEU A 67 -2.96 -0.14 -5.19
N ASP A 68 -3.20 1.08 -5.60
CA ASP A 68 -2.45 1.77 -6.66
C ASP A 68 -1.69 2.94 -6.06
N GLU A 69 -0.35 2.87 -6.11
CA GLU A 69 0.60 3.83 -5.54
C GLU A 69 0.24 4.27 -4.09
N PRO A 70 -0.01 3.32 -3.17
CA PRO A 70 -0.52 3.66 -1.84
C PRO A 70 0.48 4.38 -0.96
N THR A 71 1.76 4.40 -1.34
CA THR A 71 2.84 5.06 -0.58
C THR A 71 2.92 6.55 -0.83
N ASN A 72 2.27 7.06 -1.87
CA ASN A 72 2.28 8.48 -2.20
C ASN A 72 1.65 9.31 -1.07
N ASP A 73 2.32 10.40 -0.70
CA ASP A 73 1.89 11.35 0.33
C ASP A 73 1.71 10.75 1.74
N LEU A 74 2.30 9.57 2.02
CA LEU A 74 2.31 8.99 3.35
C LEU A 74 3.55 9.41 4.14
N ASP A 75 3.34 9.74 5.41
CA ASP A 75 4.42 9.84 6.38
C ASP A 75 4.89 8.44 6.83
N ILE A 76 6.09 8.38 7.39
CA ILE A 76 6.70 7.10 7.81
C ILE A 76 5.81 6.31 8.79
N PRO A 77 5.19 6.92 9.82
CA PRO A 77 4.27 6.19 10.69
C PRO A 77 3.08 5.57 9.97
N THR A 78 2.46 6.30 9.05
CA THR A 78 1.31 5.80 8.27
C THR A 78 1.74 4.70 7.28
N LEU A 79 2.94 4.82 6.69
CA LEU A 79 3.51 3.79 5.82
C LEU A 79 3.70 2.46 6.58
N ARG A 80 4.28 2.51 7.78
CA ARG A 80 4.45 1.32 8.63
C ARG A 80 3.13 0.67 8.98
N LEU A 81 2.12 1.48 9.29
CA LEU A 81 0.78 0.97 9.58
C LEU A 81 0.17 0.26 8.36
N LEU A 82 0.39 0.78 7.15
CA LEU A 82 -0.03 0.12 5.91
C LEU A 82 0.69 -1.23 5.72
N GLU A 83 2.01 -1.27 5.94
CA GLU A 83 2.79 -2.51 5.87
C GLU A 83 2.25 -3.56 6.85
N GLU A 84 2.09 -3.21 8.14
CA GLU A 84 1.52 -4.11 9.17
C GLU A 84 0.13 -4.61 8.79
N ALA A 85 -0.70 -3.74 8.24
CA ALA A 85 -2.06 -4.10 7.86
C ALA A 85 -2.10 -5.05 6.65
N LEU A 86 -1.17 -4.89 5.69
CA LEU A 86 -1.04 -5.78 4.54
C LEU A 86 -0.50 -7.15 4.96
N GLU A 87 0.48 -7.21 5.86
CA GLU A 87 1.00 -8.46 6.43
C GLU A 87 -0.08 -9.24 7.20
N ALA A 88 -0.94 -8.51 7.93
CA ALA A 88 -2.02 -9.11 8.71
C ALA A 88 -3.28 -9.44 7.88
N LEU A 89 -3.30 -9.11 6.59
CA LEU A 89 -4.47 -9.31 5.72
C LEU A 89 -4.79 -10.80 5.58
N PRO A 90 -6.01 -11.24 5.94
CA PRO A 90 -6.40 -12.65 5.82
C PRO A 90 -6.74 -13.08 4.38
N GLY A 91 -6.30 -12.32 3.39
CA GLY A 91 -6.64 -12.49 1.98
C GLY A 91 -5.48 -12.18 1.05
N CYS A 92 -5.80 -11.78 -0.16
CA CYS A 92 -4.85 -11.40 -1.20
C CYS A 92 -4.74 -9.88 -1.30
N GLY A 93 -3.51 -9.35 -1.32
CA GLY A 93 -3.20 -7.96 -1.64
C GLY A 93 -2.55 -7.86 -3.02
N VAL A 94 -3.08 -6.99 -3.87
CA VAL A 94 -2.43 -6.60 -5.13
C VAL A 94 -2.01 -5.15 -4.97
N VAL A 95 -0.71 -4.90 -5.07
CA VAL A 95 -0.14 -3.56 -4.89
C VAL A 95 0.61 -3.15 -6.14
N VAL A 96 0.27 -2.01 -6.69
CA VAL A 96 1.05 -1.33 -7.73
C VAL A 96 1.84 -0.22 -7.05
N SER A 97 3.17 -0.27 -7.12
CA SER A 97 4.02 0.77 -6.54
C SER A 97 5.36 0.86 -7.24
N HIS A 98 5.93 2.05 -7.25
CA HIS A 98 7.32 2.32 -7.67
C HIS A 98 8.28 2.33 -6.48
N ASP A 99 7.78 2.28 -5.26
CA ASP A 99 8.60 2.22 -4.04
C ASP A 99 9.13 0.80 -3.82
N ARG A 100 10.40 0.63 -4.16
CA ARG A 100 11.09 -0.67 -4.10
C ARG A 100 11.26 -1.16 -2.66
N TYR A 101 11.48 -0.25 -1.71
CA TYR A 101 11.62 -0.60 -0.30
C TYR A 101 10.31 -1.09 0.29
N PHE A 102 9.22 -0.42 -0.06
CA PHE A 102 7.90 -0.86 0.34
C PHE A 102 7.56 -2.23 -0.26
N LEU A 103 7.76 -2.41 -1.57
CA LEU A 103 7.51 -3.70 -2.23
C LEU A 103 8.36 -4.83 -1.62
N ASP A 104 9.62 -4.56 -1.28
CA ASP A 104 10.49 -5.58 -0.69
C ASP A 104 10.03 -6.04 0.70
N ARG A 105 9.33 -5.17 1.42
CA ARG A 105 8.80 -5.48 2.77
C ARG A 105 7.46 -6.22 2.74
N VAL A 106 6.58 -5.89 1.79
CA VAL A 106 5.20 -6.43 1.80
C VAL A 106 4.95 -7.50 0.75
N ALA A 107 5.73 -7.54 -0.33
CA ALA A 107 5.47 -8.46 -1.42
C ALA A 107 6.02 -9.85 -1.14
N THR A 108 5.18 -10.86 -1.27
CA THR A 108 5.55 -12.28 -1.32
C THR A 108 5.72 -12.79 -2.74
N HIS A 109 5.14 -12.07 -3.70
CA HIS A 109 5.19 -12.39 -5.13
C HIS A 109 5.29 -11.11 -5.94
N ILE A 110 5.98 -11.15 -7.07
CA ILE A 110 6.11 -10.03 -8.01
C ILE A 110 5.48 -10.41 -9.33
N LEU A 111 4.57 -9.57 -9.82
CA LEU A 111 4.07 -9.62 -11.20
C LEU A 111 4.71 -8.47 -11.99
N ALA A 112 5.71 -8.77 -12.78
CA ALA A 112 6.38 -7.79 -13.63
C ALA A 112 5.74 -7.77 -15.01
N LEU A 113 5.20 -6.61 -15.41
CA LEU A 113 4.61 -6.38 -16.72
C LEU A 113 5.67 -5.72 -17.63
N ASP A 114 5.85 -6.24 -18.84
CA ASP A 114 6.86 -5.76 -19.79
C ASP A 114 6.36 -4.64 -20.72
N GLY A 115 5.08 -4.29 -20.64
CA GLY A 115 4.47 -3.25 -21.47
C GLY A 115 4.14 -3.67 -22.91
N VAL A 116 4.46 -4.91 -23.32
CA VAL A 116 4.15 -5.48 -24.63
C VAL A 116 3.15 -6.62 -24.58
N GLY A 117 2.46 -6.76 -23.44
CA GLY A 117 1.36 -7.71 -23.27
C GLY A 117 1.74 -9.03 -22.63
N SER A 118 3.00 -9.21 -22.19
CA SER A 118 3.40 -10.34 -21.38
C SER A 118 3.69 -9.92 -19.94
N GLY A 119 3.51 -10.84 -19.01
CA GLY A 119 3.81 -10.68 -17.60
C GLY A 119 4.68 -11.82 -17.09
N ARG A 120 5.57 -11.50 -16.17
CA ARG A 120 6.42 -12.50 -15.51
C ARG A 120 6.01 -12.56 -14.05
N PHE A 121 5.59 -13.73 -13.62
CA PHE A 121 5.29 -14.02 -12.23
C PHE A 121 6.54 -14.58 -11.54
N PHE A 122 6.85 -14.05 -10.36
CA PHE A 122 7.99 -14.47 -9.56
C PHE A 122 7.56 -14.59 -8.09
N GLU A 123 7.86 -15.70 -7.47
CA GLU A 123 7.67 -15.94 -6.04
C GLU A 123 8.91 -15.47 -5.29
N GLY A 124 8.75 -14.49 -4.41
CA GLY A 124 9.83 -13.89 -3.62
C GLY A 124 9.67 -12.38 -3.47
N SER A 125 10.60 -11.77 -2.72
CA SER A 125 10.65 -10.33 -2.51
C SER A 125 11.08 -9.57 -3.78
N TYR A 126 10.92 -8.24 -3.76
CA TYR A 126 11.39 -7.40 -4.86
C TYR A 126 12.91 -7.50 -5.07
N GLN A 127 13.70 -7.58 -3.99
CA GLN A 127 15.15 -7.73 -4.08
C GLN A 127 15.54 -9.04 -4.77
N ALA A 128 14.93 -10.16 -4.38
CA ALA A 128 15.18 -11.46 -4.99
C ALA A 128 14.83 -11.47 -6.48
N TYR A 129 13.71 -10.83 -6.86
CA TYR A 129 13.34 -10.63 -8.25
C TYR A 129 14.38 -9.81 -9.02
N ALA A 130 14.83 -8.68 -8.44
CA ALA A 130 15.80 -7.80 -9.08
C ALA A 130 17.16 -8.49 -9.31
N GLU A 131 17.63 -9.26 -8.33
CA GLU A 131 18.87 -10.05 -8.44
C GLU A 131 18.77 -11.09 -9.54
N LYS A 132 17.66 -11.83 -9.61
CA LYS A 132 17.43 -12.80 -10.69
C LYS A 132 17.43 -12.14 -12.06
N MET A 133 16.77 -11.00 -12.20
CA MET A 133 16.75 -10.26 -13.47
C MET A 133 18.14 -9.76 -13.89
N ARG A 134 18.94 -9.36 -12.90
CA ARG A 134 20.34 -8.93 -13.11
C ARG A 134 21.20 -10.09 -13.62
N GLN A 135 21.07 -11.26 -12.97
CA GLN A 135 21.76 -12.46 -13.39
C GLN A 135 21.39 -12.90 -14.81
N GLU A 136 20.09 -12.98 -15.12
CA GLU A 136 19.61 -13.35 -16.46
C GLU A 136 20.14 -12.43 -17.58
N ARG A 137 20.32 -11.12 -17.28
CA ARG A 137 20.92 -10.16 -18.22
C ARG A 137 22.40 -10.43 -18.43
N THR A 138 23.13 -10.63 -17.33
CA THR A 138 24.55 -10.98 -17.39
C THR A 138 24.78 -12.24 -18.23
N ASP A 139 23.97 -13.27 -18.04
CA ASP A 139 24.03 -14.53 -18.78
C ASP A 139 23.74 -14.36 -20.28
N ARG A 140 22.99 -13.33 -20.67
CA ARG A 140 22.73 -12.94 -22.06
C ARG A 140 23.80 -12.02 -22.66
N GLY A 141 24.81 -11.61 -21.87
CA GLY A 141 25.80 -10.61 -22.28
C GLY A 141 25.25 -9.18 -22.37
N GLU A 142 24.11 -8.91 -21.76
CA GLU A 142 23.51 -7.58 -21.66
C GLU A 142 24.08 -6.85 -20.43
N ASP A 143 24.15 -5.51 -20.48
CA ASP A 143 24.53 -4.72 -19.30
C ASP A 143 23.46 -4.89 -18.21
N PRO A 144 23.83 -5.44 -17.03
CA PRO A 144 22.88 -5.69 -15.95
C PRO A 144 22.26 -4.41 -15.36
N ASP A 145 22.91 -3.26 -15.52
CA ASP A 145 22.50 -1.98 -14.93
C ASP A 145 21.79 -1.04 -15.92
N LEU A 146 21.65 -1.42 -17.19
CA LEU A 146 20.89 -0.63 -18.16
C LEU A 146 19.40 -0.54 -17.73
N PRO A 147 18.86 0.68 -17.61
CA PRO A 147 17.42 0.84 -17.36
C PRO A 147 16.65 0.19 -18.52
N ARG A 148 15.59 -0.56 -18.21
CA ARG A 148 14.64 -1.02 -19.24
C ARG A 148 14.18 0.19 -20.03
N GLY A 149 14.27 0.10 -21.36
CA GLY A 149 13.98 1.19 -22.28
C GLY A 149 12.72 1.95 -21.92
N VAL A 150 12.81 3.25 -22.06
CA VAL A 150 11.77 4.24 -21.78
C VAL A 150 10.42 3.73 -22.27
N HIS A 151 9.47 3.52 -21.37
CA HIS A 151 8.09 3.23 -21.73
C HIS A 151 7.60 4.31 -22.68
N ARG A 152 7.33 3.97 -23.93
CA ARG A 152 6.62 4.87 -24.84
C ARG A 152 5.27 5.14 -24.19
N ARG A 153 5.03 6.40 -23.82
CA ARG A 153 3.71 6.87 -23.45
C ARG A 153 2.78 6.52 -24.61
N PHE A 154 1.73 5.80 -24.31
CA PHE A 154 0.62 5.68 -25.25
C PHE A 154 0.02 7.08 -25.44
N ALA A 155 -0.01 7.56 -26.65
CA ALA A 155 -0.70 8.77 -27.05
C ALA A 155 -2.20 8.47 -27.13
#